data_148aa2364a86a506dcbd88ec5534d16c
#
_entry.id   148aa2364a86a506dcbd88ec5534d16c
#
_cell.length_a   1.000
_cell.length_b   1.000
_cell.length_c   1.000
_cell.angle_alpha   90.00
_cell.angle_beta   90.00
_cell.angle_gamma   90.00
#
_symmetry.space_group_name_H-M   'P 1'
#
loop_
_entity.id
_entity.type
_entity.pdbx_description
1 polymer ?
#
loop_
_entity_poly.entity_id
_entity_poly.type
_entity_poly.pdbx_seq_one_letter_code
_entity_poly.pdbx_strand_id
1 'polypeptide(L)'
;MGLGFALFAGTSPEVIRASAREAEGLGLSSFWVNHPGAIDGLAALALAAGETRRIELGIGVIPLHTRGAESIVQGVRAHGLPLDRLLLGVGSPNPGALKRVREGVAALRSKLPVRLVVAALGPQMCRVAGEVADAVLFNWLTPEHARRSAEWVRAGAAVAGRQPPKLFAYVRVALGSAAGGRLQEEGARYAAIPAYAAHFARMAVTPLETAIVARSVDALAPALGKWQGVVDEVVLRAITGTDTVDENLALLRAVPRPTSGAPR
;
A
#
# COMPACT_ATOMS: atom_id res chain seq x y z
N MET A 1 4.49 9.60 -12.25
CA MET A 1 3.84 8.74 -11.27
C MET A 1 4.74 7.54 -11.01
N GLY A 2 5.11 7.29 -9.76
CA GLY A 2 5.88 6.12 -9.36
C GLY A 2 5.05 4.83 -9.44
N LEU A 3 5.75 3.69 -9.52
CA LEU A 3 5.14 2.37 -9.44
C LEU A 3 5.84 1.57 -8.33
N GLY A 4 5.06 0.99 -7.45
CA GLY A 4 5.50 0.04 -6.45
C GLY A 4 4.88 -1.33 -6.69
N PHE A 5 5.40 -2.35 -6.03
CA PHE A 5 4.86 -3.71 -6.07
C PHE A 5 4.58 -4.23 -4.67
N ALA A 6 3.52 -4.99 -4.50
CA ALA A 6 3.12 -5.48 -3.20
C ALA A 6 2.70 -6.95 -3.22
N LEU A 7 3.07 -7.66 -2.16
CA LEU A 7 2.68 -9.04 -1.92
C LEU A 7 1.90 -9.18 -0.60
N PHE A 8 1.20 -10.30 -0.49
CA PHE A 8 0.67 -10.76 0.79
C PHE A 8 1.83 -11.25 1.68
N ALA A 9 1.88 -10.83 2.94
CA ALA A 9 2.97 -11.22 3.85
C ALA A 9 3.06 -12.74 4.11
N GLY A 10 2.00 -13.49 3.87
CA GLY A 10 1.98 -14.94 3.95
C GLY A 10 2.43 -15.67 2.69
N THR A 11 2.84 -14.95 1.65
CA THR A 11 3.47 -15.52 0.47
C THR A 11 4.83 -16.14 0.87
N SER A 12 5.26 -17.20 0.19
CA SER A 12 6.50 -17.89 0.57
C SER A 12 7.72 -16.95 0.60
N PRO A 13 8.68 -17.20 1.49
CA PRO A 13 9.90 -16.39 1.58
C PRO A 13 10.66 -16.29 0.26
N GLU A 14 10.66 -17.34 -0.54
CA GLU A 14 11.30 -17.38 -1.85
C GLU A 14 10.65 -16.38 -2.82
N VAL A 15 9.33 -16.36 -2.89
CA VAL A 15 8.57 -15.44 -3.75
C VAL A 15 8.80 -13.99 -3.32
N ILE A 16 8.80 -13.71 -2.01
CA ILE A 16 9.05 -12.35 -1.49
C ILE A 16 10.46 -11.88 -1.91
N ARG A 17 11.49 -12.73 -1.70
CA ARG A 17 12.87 -12.40 -2.05
C ARG A 17 13.05 -12.18 -3.56
N ALA A 18 12.57 -13.11 -4.37
CA ALA A 18 12.66 -13.02 -5.82
C ALA A 18 11.94 -11.78 -6.37
N SER A 19 10.71 -11.52 -5.90
CA SER A 19 9.93 -10.38 -6.35
C SER A 19 10.53 -9.04 -5.91
N ALA A 20 11.09 -8.94 -4.70
CA ALA A 20 11.73 -7.71 -4.23
C ALA A 20 12.99 -7.38 -5.06
N ARG A 21 13.82 -8.39 -5.34
CA ARG A 21 15.01 -8.25 -6.18
C ARG A 21 14.64 -7.82 -7.59
N GLU A 22 13.65 -8.46 -8.19
CA GLU A 22 13.17 -8.14 -9.54
C GLU A 22 12.58 -6.72 -9.58
N ALA A 23 11.76 -6.33 -8.58
CA ALA A 23 11.18 -5.00 -8.50
C ALA A 23 12.26 -3.90 -8.46
N GLU A 24 13.32 -4.08 -7.66
CA GLU A 24 14.45 -3.17 -7.65
C GLU A 24 15.20 -3.17 -8.99
N GLY A 25 15.42 -4.33 -9.60
CA GLY A 25 16.08 -4.48 -10.91
C GLY A 25 15.32 -3.78 -12.04
N LEU A 26 14.01 -3.79 -11.98
CA LEU A 26 13.11 -3.11 -12.94
C LEU A 26 12.99 -1.60 -12.66
N GLY A 27 13.56 -1.08 -11.55
CA GLY A 27 13.50 0.32 -11.20
C GLY A 27 12.17 0.78 -10.59
N LEU A 28 11.40 -0.12 -9.97
CA LEU A 28 10.21 0.27 -9.22
C LEU A 28 10.60 1.12 -8.02
N SER A 29 9.69 2.02 -7.61
CA SER A 29 9.94 2.98 -6.53
C SER A 29 9.88 2.33 -5.15
N SER A 30 8.99 1.36 -4.96
CA SER A 30 8.77 0.72 -3.65
C SER A 30 8.35 -0.75 -3.75
N PHE A 31 8.66 -1.51 -2.71
CA PHE A 31 8.18 -2.87 -2.50
C PHE A 31 7.43 -2.95 -1.16
N TRP A 32 6.26 -3.55 -1.16
CA TRP A 32 5.35 -3.56 -0.01
C TRP A 32 4.93 -4.97 0.39
N VAL A 33 4.66 -5.11 1.70
CA VAL A 33 3.89 -6.23 2.22
C VAL A 33 2.79 -5.71 3.15
N ASN A 34 1.72 -6.50 3.35
CA ASN A 34 0.70 -6.17 4.35
C ASN A 34 1.06 -6.77 5.73
N HIS A 35 0.23 -6.44 6.75
CA HIS A 35 0.33 -7.02 8.09
C HIS A 35 -1.05 -7.56 8.52
N PRO A 36 -1.40 -8.81 8.16
CA PRO A 36 -2.75 -9.35 8.36
C PRO A 36 -3.04 -9.86 9.79
N GLY A 37 -2.32 -9.37 10.78
CA GLY A 37 -2.52 -9.71 12.20
C GLY A 37 -1.86 -11.02 12.65
N ALA A 38 -2.24 -12.13 12.08
CA ALA A 38 -1.65 -13.45 12.42
C ALA A 38 -0.23 -13.67 11.83
N ILE A 39 0.15 -12.88 10.83
CA ILE A 39 1.45 -12.98 10.15
C ILE A 39 2.22 -11.68 10.40
N ASP A 40 3.47 -11.78 10.87
CA ASP A 40 4.29 -10.60 11.08
C ASP A 40 4.82 -10.05 9.74
N GLY A 41 4.17 -8.99 9.26
CA GLY A 41 4.56 -8.30 8.03
C GLY A 41 5.95 -7.65 8.13
N LEU A 42 6.45 -7.31 9.34
CA LEU A 42 7.81 -6.78 9.49
C LEU A 42 8.85 -7.86 9.21
N ALA A 43 8.60 -9.10 9.66
CA ALA A 43 9.45 -10.24 9.32
C ALA A 43 9.46 -10.51 7.81
N ALA A 44 8.28 -10.48 7.17
CA ALA A 44 8.18 -10.63 5.72
C ALA A 44 8.91 -9.50 4.96
N LEU A 45 8.80 -8.25 5.44
CA LEU A 45 9.50 -7.11 4.83
C LEU A 45 11.02 -7.21 4.99
N ALA A 46 11.51 -7.81 6.08
CA ALA A 46 12.93 -8.05 6.30
C ALA A 46 13.54 -9.00 5.24
N LEU A 47 12.76 -9.95 4.72
CA LEU A 47 13.19 -10.80 3.60
C LEU A 47 13.48 -9.96 2.35
N ALA A 48 12.60 -9.01 2.04
CA ALA A 48 12.80 -8.08 0.93
C ALA A 48 13.98 -7.14 1.18
N ALA A 49 14.15 -6.67 2.41
CA ALA A 49 15.27 -5.80 2.80
C ALA A 49 16.64 -6.46 2.58
N GLY A 50 16.73 -7.76 2.83
CA GLY A 50 17.95 -8.55 2.60
C GLY A 50 18.36 -8.66 1.13
N GLU A 51 17.41 -8.53 0.21
CA GLU A 51 17.62 -8.69 -1.24
C GLU A 51 17.79 -7.36 -2.00
N THR A 52 17.56 -6.23 -1.33
CA THR A 52 17.47 -4.91 -1.98
C THR A 52 18.36 -3.88 -1.27
N ARG A 53 18.75 -2.82 -1.99
CA ARG A 53 19.63 -1.77 -1.46
C ARG A 53 19.07 -0.36 -1.58
N ARG A 54 18.17 -0.09 -2.54
CA ARG A 54 17.72 1.25 -2.90
C ARG A 54 16.21 1.43 -2.83
N ILE A 55 15.45 0.40 -3.24
CA ILE A 55 13.98 0.47 -3.30
C ILE A 55 13.39 0.77 -1.93
N GLU A 56 12.40 1.64 -1.86
CA GLU A 56 11.66 1.91 -0.63
C GLU A 56 10.90 0.65 -0.18
N LEU A 57 10.87 0.42 1.13
CA LEU A 57 10.25 -0.77 1.73
C LEU A 57 9.02 -0.36 2.53
N GLY A 58 7.85 -0.80 2.09
CA GLY A 58 6.58 -0.40 2.68
C GLY A 58 5.88 -1.52 3.43
N ILE A 59 5.22 -1.17 4.54
CA ILE A 59 4.27 -2.04 5.21
C ILE A 59 2.87 -1.41 5.16
N GLY A 60 1.92 -2.09 4.58
CA GLY A 60 0.59 -1.54 4.33
C GLY A 60 -0.55 -2.39 4.86
N VAL A 61 -0.94 -2.24 6.11
CA VAL A 61 -0.50 -1.41 7.25
C VAL A 61 -0.57 -2.21 8.54
N ILE A 62 0.15 -1.78 9.58
CA ILE A 62 0.04 -2.39 10.92
C ILE A 62 -1.15 -1.78 11.64
N PRO A 63 -2.10 -2.59 12.15
CA PRO A 63 -3.27 -2.08 12.83
C PRO A 63 -2.94 -1.69 14.28
N LEU A 64 -2.99 -0.38 14.59
CA LEU A 64 -2.63 0.18 15.90
C LEU A 64 -3.49 -0.33 17.07
N HIS A 65 -4.68 -0.89 16.81
CA HIS A 65 -5.53 -1.43 17.86
C HIS A 65 -5.09 -2.80 18.36
N THR A 66 -4.28 -3.53 17.59
CA THR A 66 -3.73 -4.84 17.94
C THR A 66 -2.23 -4.78 18.22
N ARG A 67 -1.52 -3.83 17.63
CA ARG A 67 -0.06 -3.66 17.81
C ARG A 67 0.25 -2.20 18.08
N GLY A 68 0.50 -1.85 19.35
CA GLY A 68 0.82 -0.49 19.78
C GLY A 68 2.20 -0.04 19.31
N ALA A 69 2.45 1.28 19.39
CA ALA A 69 3.68 1.92 18.89
C ALA A 69 4.96 1.27 19.45
N GLU A 70 5.01 0.94 20.74
CA GLU A 70 6.19 0.31 21.36
C GLU A 70 6.53 -1.04 20.74
N SER A 71 5.53 -1.91 20.57
CA SER A 71 5.70 -3.22 19.93
C SER A 71 6.09 -3.10 18.45
N ILE A 72 5.63 -2.05 17.76
CA ILE A 72 6.04 -1.76 16.37
C ILE A 72 7.52 -1.37 16.35
N VAL A 73 7.96 -0.47 17.24
CA VAL A 73 9.37 -0.05 17.36
C VAL A 73 10.28 -1.24 17.63
N GLN A 74 9.89 -2.10 18.60
CA GLN A 74 10.62 -3.31 18.90
C GLN A 74 10.72 -4.24 17.69
N GLY A 75 9.62 -4.46 16.96
CA GLY A 75 9.62 -5.28 15.76
C GLY A 75 10.51 -4.72 14.64
N VAL A 76 10.46 -3.43 14.38
CA VAL A 76 11.32 -2.77 13.37
C VAL A 76 12.80 -2.97 13.70
N ARG A 77 13.19 -2.79 14.97
CA ARG A 77 14.56 -2.98 15.44
C ARG A 77 14.98 -4.46 15.42
N ALA A 78 14.13 -5.35 15.93
CA ALA A 78 14.41 -6.79 15.98
C ALA A 78 14.65 -7.41 14.60
N HIS A 79 13.94 -6.93 13.58
CA HIS A 79 14.12 -7.38 12.21
C HIS A 79 15.20 -6.60 11.43
N GLY A 80 15.87 -5.63 12.03
CA GLY A 80 16.95 -4.87 11.40
C GLY A 80 16.52 -4.11 10.14
N LEU A 81 15.26 -3.59 10.11
CA LEU A 81 14.75 -2.91 8.93
C LEU A 81 15.50 -1.59 8.67
N PRO A 82 15.86 -1.28 7.41
CA PRO A 82 16.59 -0.06 7.04
C PRO A 82 15.69 1.17 7.18
N LEU A 83 15.95 2.00 8.20
CA LEU A 83 15.09 3.12 8.58
C LEU A 83 15.03 4.23 7.52
N ASP A 84 16.09 4.44 6.78
CA ASP A 84 16.25 5.46 5.74
C ASP A 84 15.33 5.26 4.54
N ARG A 85 14.95 4.02 4.25
CA ARG A 85 14.06 3.65 3.15
C ARG A 85 12.76 2.94 3.60
N LEU A 86 12.47 2.95 4.91
CA LEU A 86 11.25 2.35 5.47
C LEU A 86 10.05 3.30 5.37
N LEU A 87 8.98 2.81 4.76
CA LEU A 87 7.63 3.38 4.75
C LEU A 87 6.78 2.62 5.76
N LEU A 88 6.71 3.12 7.00
CA LEU A 88 6.03 2.46 8.11
C LEU A 88 4.55 2.81 8.10
N GLY A 89 3.74 1.93 7.53
CA GLY A 89 2.30 2.13 7.42
C GLY A 89 1.53 1.67 8.65
N VAL A 90 0.66 2.53 9.14
CA VAL A 90 -0.25 2.27 10.26
C VAL A 90 -1.68 2.63 9.92
N GLY A 91 -2.61 1.99 10.63
CA GLY A 91 -4.04 2.26 10.50
C GLY A 91 -4.80 1.81 11.73
N SER A 92 -6.10 2.10 11.78
CA SER A 92 -6.95 1.62 12.85
C SER A 92 -8.41 1.58 12.42
N PRO A 93 -9.18 0.54 12.79
CA PRO A 93 -10.62 0.54 12.63
C PRO A 93 -11.32 1.36 13.72
N ASN A 94 -12.58 1.73 13.48
CA ASN A 94 -13.48 2.30 14.49
C ASN A 94 -13.90 1.23 15.53
N PRO A 95 -14.28 1.63 16.77
CA PRO A 95 -14.35 3.00 17.26
C PRO A 95 -12.97 3.57 17.66
N GLY A 96 -12.88 4.90 17.74
CA GLY A 96 -11.70 5.61 18.25
C GLY A 96 -10.51 5.68 17.29
N ALA A 97 -10.68 5.34 16.01
CA ALA A 97 -9.62 5.28 14.99
C ALA A 97 -8.86 6.60 14.84
N LEU A 98 -9.55 7.74 14.80
CA LEU A 98 -8.94 9.05 14.54
C LEU A 98 -7.97 9.45 15.66
N LYS A 99 -8.38 9.25 16.93
CA LYS A 99 -7.54 9.52 18.10
C LYS A 99 -6.34 8.57 18.12
N ARG A 100 -6.60 7.27 17.96
CA ARG A 100 -5.55 6.23 17.99
C ARG A 100 -4.48 6.43 16.92
N VAL A 101 -4.87 6.88 15.72
CA VAL A 101 -3.92 7.17 14.65
C VAL A 101 -3.06 8.39 14.98
N ARG A 102 -3.65 9.50 15.49
CA ARG A 102 -2.86 10.67 15.91
C ARG A 102 -1.84 10.32 17.00
N GLU A 103 -2.29 9.63 18.05
CA GLU A 103 -1.43 9.23 19.16
C GLU A 103 -0.36 8.22 18.72
N GLY A 104 -0.73 7.23 17.92
CA GLY A 104 0.21 6.23 17.42
C GLY A 104 1.28 6.81 16.50
N VAL A 105 0.89 7.71 15.59
CA VAL A 105 1.84 8.41 14.71
C VAL A 105 2.79 9.30 15.52
N ALA A 106 2.29 10.05 16.51
CA ALA A 106 3.13 10.87 17.38
C ALA A 106 4.12 10.02 18.18
N ALA A 107 3.67 8.91 18.76
CA ALA A 107 4.51 7.98 19.52
C ALA A 107 5.57 7.29 18.65
N LEU A 108 5.24 6.91 17.40
CA LEU A 108 6.21 6.33 16.47
C LEU A 108 7.24 7.36 16.02
N ARG A 109 6.82 8.58 15.70
CA ARG A 109 7.69 9.67 15.24
C ARG A 109 8.73 10.05 16.30
N SER A 110 8.38 9.99 17.59
CA SER A 110 9.34 10.27 18.69
C SER A 110 10.41 9.19 18.88
N LYS A 111 10.23 7.98 18.29
CA LYS A 111 11.08 6.80 18.53
C LYS A 111 11.84 6.28 17.32
N LEU A 112 11.34 6.56 16.11
CA LEU A 112 11.90 6.07 14.84
C LEU A 112 12.00 7.20 13.81
N PRO A 113 13.18 7.43 13.21
CA PRO A 113 13.36 8.38 12.11
C PRO A 113 12.97 7.75 10.77
N VAL A 114 11.67 7.39 10.64
CA VAL A 114 11.12 6.75 9.44
C VAL A 114 9.98 7.57 8.87
N ARG A 115 9.64 7.34 7.60
CA ARG A 115 8.44 7.93 7.02
C ARG A 115 7.19 7.18 7.46
N LEU A 116 6.28 7.91 8.09
CA LEU A 116 5.03 7.36 8.62
C LEU A 116 3.91 7.48 7.59
N VAL A 117 3.34 6.34 7.24
CA VAL A 117 2.25 6.22 6.27
C VAL A 117 0.95 5.91 7.00
N VAL A 118 -0.12 6.64 6.71
CA VAL A 118 -1.44 6.38 7.33
C VAL A 118 -2.40 5.83 6.27
N ALA A 119 -3.03 4.68 6.58
CA ALA A 119 -4.12 4.16 5.75
C ALA A 119 -5.39 4.97 5.96
N ALA A 120 -6.02 5.40 4.86
CA ALA A 120 -7.22 6.22 4.91
C ALA A 120 -8.29 5.73 3.91
N LEU A 121 -9.52 5.48 4.41
CA LEU A 121 -10.66 5.06 3.60
C LEU A 121 -11.74 6.15 3.45
N GLY A 122 -11.95 6.96 4.45
CA GLY A 122 -13.04 7.94 4.47
C GLY A 122 -12.58 9.36 4.75
N PRO A 123 -13.47 10.36 4.59
CA PRO A 123 -13.11 11.77 4.62
C PRO A 123 -12.44 12.21 5.93
N GLN A 124 -12.91 11.70 7.06
CA GLN A 124 -12.34 12.07 8.38
C GLN A 124 -10.92 11.51 8.53
N MET A 125 -10.69 10.23 8.16
CA MET A 125 -9.36 9.64 8.25
C MET A 125 -8.40 10.26 7.22
N CYS A 126 -8.88 10.62 6.02
CA CYS A 126 -8.07 11.35 5.05
C CYS A 126 -7.58 12.71 5.60
N ARG A 127 -8.46 13.45 6.29
CA ARG A 127 -8.06 14.71 6.94
C ARG A 127 -7.01 14.46 8.04
N VAL A 128 -7.25 13.48 8.92
CA VAL A 128 -6.27 13.11 9.96
C VAL A 128 -4.94 12.68 9.34
N ALA A 129 -4.96 11.89 8.29
CA ALA A 129 -3.74 11.50 7.59
C ALA A 129 -2.98 12.73 7.04
N GLY A 130 -3.69 13.71 6.47
CA GLY A 130 -3.11 14.99 6.06
C GLY A 130 -2.47 15.76 7.21
N GLU A 131 -3.11 15.75 8.40
CA GLU A 131 -2.60 16.44 9.59
C GLU A 131 -1.29 15.84 10.12
N VAL A 132 -1.12 14.51 10.09
CA VAL A 132 -0.07 13.86 10.89
C VAL A 132 0.91 12.99 10.10
N ALA A 133 0.59 12.53 8.88
CA ALA A 133 1.40 11.57 8.14
C ALA A 133 2.44 12.22 7.21
N ASP A 134 3.45 11.46 6.83
CA ASP A 134 4.41 11.82 5.77
C ASP A 134 3.93 11.31 4.41
N ALA A 135 3.09 10.25 4.45
CA ALA A 135 2.39 9.75 3.28
C ALA A 135 1.05 9.10 3.66
N VAL A 136 0.17 8.96 2.68
CA VAL A 136 -1.15 8.34 2.82
C VAL A 136 -1.27 7.15 1.89
N LEU A 137 -1.77 6.03 2.40
CA LEU A 137 -2.05 4.83 1.63
C LEU A 137 -3.55 4.67 1.45
N PHE A 138 -4.01 4.92 0.25
CA PHE A 138 -5.37 4.62 -0.17
C PHE A 138 -5.52 3.14 -0.52
N ASN A 139 -6.69 2.57 -0.29
CA ASN A 139 -6.96 1.17 -0.52
C ASN A 139 -8.38 0.97 -1.04
N TRP A 140 -8.57 0.08 -2.01
CA TRP A 140 -9.87 -0.25 -2.58
C TRP A 140 -10.67 0.97 -3.07
N LEU A 141 -10.10 1.76 -3.98
CA LEU A 141 -10.80 2.90 -4.58
C LEU A 141 -10.46 3.05 -6.08
N THR A 142 -11.31 3.76 -6.78
CA THR A 142 -11.09 4.10 -8.19
C THR A 142 -10.24 5.37 -8.32
N PRO A 143 -9.63 5.64 -9.49
CA PRO A 143 -8.89 6.88 -9.73
C PRO A 143 -9.72 8.15 -9.44
N GLU A 144 -11.00 8.13 -9.77
CA GLU A 144 -11.92 9.26 -9.49
C GLU A 144 -12.05 9.54 -8.00
N HIS A 145 -12.30 8.47 -7.21
CA HIS A 145 -12.43 8.60 -5.76
C HIS A 145 -11.10 8.90 -5.07
N ALA A 146 -9.97 8.51 -5.68
CA ALA A 146 -8.65 8.89 -5.22
C ALA A 146 -8.42 10.41 -5.33
N ARG A 147 -8.86 11.05 -6.41
CA ARG A 147 -8.81 12.53 -6.55
C ARG A 147 -9.58 13.21 -5.43
N ARG A 148 -10.81 12.76 -5.18
CA ARG A 148 -11.64 13.29 -4.09
C ARG A 148 -11.03 13.05 -2.71
N SER A 149 -10.45 11.88 -2.48
CA SER A 149 -9.78 11.55 -1.22
C SER A 149 -8.52 12.41 -1.02
N ALA A 150 -7.79 12.70 -2.09
CA ALA A 150 -6.64 13.60 -2.08
C ALA A 150 -7.01 15.05 -1.66
N GLU A 151 -8.20 15.52 -2.02
CA GLU A 151 -8.70 16.84 -1.57
C GLU A 151 -8.89 16.86 -0.05
N TRP A 152 -9.45 15.80 0.54
CA TRP A 152 -9.60 15.70 1.99
C TRP A 152 -8.25 15.64 2.71
N VAL A 153 -7.27 14.94 2.13
CA VAL A 153 -5.90 14.91 2.68
C VAL A 153 -5.27 16.29 2.63
N ARG A 154 -5.35 17.00 1.50
CA ARG A 154 -4.82 18.35 1.36
C ARG A 154 -5.48 19.32 2.34
N ALA A 155 -6.80 19.22 2.52
CA ALA A 155 -7.53 20.04 3.49
C ALA A 155 -7.03 19.80 4.93
N GLY A 156 -6.77 18.54 5.32
CA GLY A 156 -6.19 18.20 6.63
C GLY A 156 -4.78 18.77 6.80
N ALA A 157 -3.93 18.65 5.78
CA ALA A 157 -2.58 19.21 5.79
C ALA A 157 -2.59 20.73 5.93
N ALA A 158 -3.46 21.42 5.19
CA ALA A 158 -3.62 22.88 5.25
C ALA A 158 -4.03 23.36 6.64
N VAL A 159 -5.01 22.68 7.29
CA VAL A 159 -5.41 23.00 8.67
C VAL A 159 -4.26 22.85 9.65
N ALA A 160 -3.38 21.88 9.43
CA ALA A 160 -2.20 21.65 10.27
C ALA A 160 -0.99 22.51 9.88
N GLY A 161 -1.08 23.39 8.89
CA GLY A 161 0.02 24.22 8.40
C GLY A 161 1.16 23.40 7.77
N ARG A 162 0.86 22.23 7.19
CA ARG A 162 1.86 21.30 6.63
C ARG A 162 1.76 21.23 5.10
N GLN A 163 2.88 20.87 4.47
CA GLN A 163 2.84 20.42 3.08
C GLN A 163 2.03 19.14 2.94
N PRO A 164 1.27 18.95 1.85
CA PRO A 164 0.53 17.73 1.61
C PRO A 164 1.45 16.49 1.62
N PRO A 165 1.05 15.41 2.29
CA PRO A 165 1.81 14.16 2.29
C PRO A 165 1.79 13.49 0.91
N LYS A 166 2.79 12.62 0.64
CA LYS A 166 2.83 11.77 -0.56
C LYS A 166 1.62 10.83 -0.59
N LEU A 167 1.02 10.64 -1.76
CA LEU A 167 -0.17 9.81 -1.95
C LEU A 167 0.18 8.48 -2.63
N PHE A 168 -0.12 7.38 -1.98
CA PHE A 168 -0.03 6.03 -2.52
C PHE A 168 -1.43 5.45 -2.75
N ALA A 169 -1.63 4.74 -3.85
CA ALA A 169 -2.82 3.93 -4.08
C ALA A 169 -2.44 2.44 -4.13
N TYR A 170 -3.01 1.64 -3.21
CA TYR A 170 -2.82 0.19 -3.15
C TYR A 170 -3.87 -0.47 -4.03
N VAL A 171 -3.47 -0.83 -5.27
CA VAL A 171 -4.36 -1.31 -6.31
C VAL A 171 -4.11 -2.78 -6.59
N ARG A 172 -5.16 -3.63 -6.46
CA ARG A 172 -5.07 -5.04 -6.84
C ARG A 172 -4.91 -5.14 -8.35
N VAL A 173 -3.99 -6.00 -8.75
CA VAL A 173 -3.78 -6.34 -10.17
C VAL A 173 -3.87 -7.84 -10.33
N ALA A 174 -4.81 -8.29 -11.13
CA ALA A 174 -5.00 -9.69 -11.49
C ALA A 174 -4.82 -9.85 -13.01
N LEU A 175 -3.92 -10.74 -13.42
CA LEU A 175 -3.67 -11.07 -14.81
C LEU A 175 -4.10 -12.52 -15.07
N GLY A 176 -5.05 -12.70 -15.99
CA GLY A 176 -5.62 -14.00 -16.32
C GLY A 176 -6.78 -14.45 -15.42
N SER A 177 -7.45 -15.54 -15.81
CA SER A 177 -8.71 -15.98 -15.21
C SER A 177 -8.55 -16.53 -13.78
N ALA A 178 -7.50 -17.31 -13.52
CA ALA A 178 -7.24 -17.88 -12.19
C ALA A 178 -7.01 -16.80 -11.14
N ALA A 179 -6.24 -15.76 -11.46
CA ALA A 179 -6.04 -14.59 -10.62
C ALA A 179 -7.34 -13.81 -10.40
N GLY A 180 -8.21 -13.72 -11.42
CA GLY A 180 -9.52 -13.09 -11.32
C GLY A 180 -10.43 -13.73 -10.27
N GLY A 181 -10.47 -15.07 -10.19
CA GLY A 181 -11.23 -15.80 -9.18
C GLY A 181 -10.76 -15.47 -7.76
N ARG A 182 -9.45 -15.52 -7.52
CA ARG A 182 -8.87 -15.16 -6.21
C ARG A 182 -9.12 -13.71 -5.82
N LEU A 183 -9.09 -12.79 -6.79
CA LEU A 183 -9.43 -11.39 -6.54
C LEU A 183 -10.89 -11.24 -6.13
N GLN A 184 -11.81 -11.97 -6.78
CA GLN A 184 -13.23 -11.96 -6.42
C GLN A 184 -13.45 -12.43 -4.98
N GLU A 185 -12.78 -13.52 -4.56
CA GLU A 185 -12.82 -14.01 -3.20
C GLU A 185 -12.24 -12.98 -2.19
N GLU A 186 -11.10 -12.36 -2.51
CA GLU A 186 -10.52 -11.31 -1.67
C GLU A 186 -11.48 -10.13 -1.56
N GLY A 187 -12.05 -9.68 -2.67
CA GLY A 187 -13.04 -8.61 -2.70
C GLY A 187 -14.27 -8.88 -1.84
N ALA A 188 -14.81 -10.10 -1.92
CA ALA A 188 -15.94 -10.52 -1.09
C ALA A 188 -15.62 -10.50 0.41
N ARG A 189 -14.42 -10.98 0.81
CA ARG A 189 -13.97 -10.89 2.22
C ARG A 189 -13.88 -9.45 2.70
N TYR A 190 -13.34 -8.53 1.89
CA TYR A 190 -13.28 -7.12 2.26
C TYR A 190 -14.66 -6.47 2.31
N ALA A 191 -15.56 -6.78 1.37
CA ALA A 191 -16.93 -6.27 1.37
C ALA A 191 -17.74 -6.69 2.62
N ALA A 192 -17.38 -7.79 3.26
CA ALA A 192 -17.99 -8.23 4.52
C ALA A 192 -17.50 -7.44 5.75
N ILE A 193 -16.42 -6.65 5.65
CA ILE A 193 -15.92 -5.82 6.74
C ILE A 193 -16.68 -4.49 6.76
N PRO A 194 -17.34 -4.10 7.88
CA PRO A 194 -18.24 -2.92 7.91
C PRO A 194 -17.61 -1.62 7.39
N ALA A 195 -16.34 -1.37 7.71
CA ALA A 195 -15.63 -0.16 7.26
C ALA A 195 -15.44 -0.13 5.74
N TYR A 196 -15.14 -1.29 5.13
CA TYR A 196 -15.00 -1.43 3.69
C TYR A 196 -16.35 -1.46 2.97
N ALA A 197 -17.36 -2.12 3.55
CA ALA A 197 -18.73 -2.07 3.02
C ALA A 197 -19.22 -0.62 2.90
N ALA A 198 -19.07 0.18 3.96
CA ALA A 198 -19.40 1.60 3.95
C ALA A 198 -18.53 2.41 2.96
N HIS A 199 -17.27 1.98 2.73
CA HIS A 199 -16.38 2.61 1.77
C HIS A 199 -16.86 2.36 0.33
N PHE A 200 -17.15 1.11 -0.04
CA PHE A 200 -17.69 0.76 -1.36
C PHE A 200 -19.06 1.41 -1.61
N ALA A 201 -19.95 1.39 -0.62
CA ALA A 201 -21.28 2.04 -0.72
C ALA A 201 -21.16 3.55 -0.98
N ARG A 202 -20.23 4.24 -0.31
CA ARG A 202 -20.00 5.69 -0.52
C ARG A 202 -19.54 6.01 -1.93
N MET A 203 -18.81 5.08 -2.57
CA MET A 203 -18.33 5.21 -3.94
C MET A 203 -19.34 4.71 -4.98
N ALA A 204 -20.37 3.97 -4.55
CA ALA A 204 -21.30 3.25 -5.42
C ALA A 204 -20.59 2.28 -6.38
N VAL A 205 -19.56 1.57 -5.90
CA VAL A 205 -18.80 0.59 -6.67
C VAL A 205 -18.67 -0.74 -5.94
N THR A 206 -18.42 -1.79 -6.69
CA THR A 206 -18.01 -3.10 -6.19
C THR A 206 -16.49 -3.15 -5.95
N PRO A 207 -15.99 -4.11 -5.15
CA PRO A 207 -14.54 -4.29 -5.00
C PRO A 207 -13.78 -4.49 -6.32
N LEU A 208 -14.36 -5.22 -7.27
CA LEU A 208 -13.71 -5.51 -8.56
C LEU A 208 -13.51 -4.26 -9.42
N GLU A 209 -14.39 -3.28 -9.32
CA GLU A 209 -14.27 -2.00 -10.05
C GLU A 209 -13.11 -1.13 -9.52
N THR A 210 -12.58 -1.42 -8.34
CA THR A 210 -11.40 -0.75 -7.77
C THR A 210 -10.08 -1.43 -8.11
N ALA A 211 -10.13 -2.54 -8.84
CA ALA A 211 -8.96 -3.33 -9.19
C ALA A 211 -8.66 -3.26 -10.70
N ILE A 212 -7.46 -3.64 -11.07
CA ILE A 212 -7.08 -3.85 -12.46
C ILE A 212 -7.19 -5.35 -12.76
N VAL A 213 -8.22 -5.73 -13.50
CA VAL A 213 -8.39 -7.10 -14.00
C VAL A 213 -8.04 -7.10 -15.47
N ALA A 214 -6.90 -7.66 -15.82
CA ALA A 214 -6.38 -7.69 -17.17
C ALA A 214 -6.39 -9.12 -17.74
N ARG A 215 -6.85 -9.27 -18.96
CA ARG A 215 -6.80 -10.56 -19.69
C ARG A 215 -5.46 -10.76 -20.42
N SER A 216 -4.77 -9.66 -20.70
CA SER A 216 -3.46 -9.65 -21.34
C SER A 216 -2.58 -8.53 -20.78
N VAL A 217 -1.28 -8.62 -21.01
CA VAL A 217 -0.29 -7.62 -20.62
C VAL A 217 -0.60 -6.24 -21.20
N ASP A 218 -1.06 -6.18 -22.45
CA ASP A 218 -1.34 -4.92 -23.15
C ASP A 218 -2.46 -4.09 -22.47
N ALA A 219 -3.33 -4.74 -21.71
CA ALA A 219 -4.39 -4.06 -20.98
C ALA A 219 -3.91 -3.34 -19.71
N LEU A 220 -2.69 -3.63 -19.22
CA LEU A 220 -2.16 -3.04 -17.99
C LEU A 220 -1.81 -1.56 -18.15
N ALA A 221 -1.13 -1.20 -19.23
CA ALA A 221 -0.68 0.18 -19.46
C ALA A 221 -1.84 1.19 -19.54
N PRO A 222 -2.92 0.95 -20.30
CA PRO A 222 -4.10 1.83 -20.31
C PRO A 222 -4.79 1.93 -18.95
N ALA A 223 -4.86 0.82 -18.18
CA ALA A 223 -5.48 0.81 -16.88
C ALA A 223 -4.67 1.64 -15.86
N LEU A 224 -3.35 1.53 -15.88
CA LEU A 224 -2.44 2.32 -15.07
C LEU A 224 -2.42 3.79 -15.47
N GLY A 225 -2.60 4.09 -16.75
CA GLY A 225 -2.69 5.45 -17.28
C GLY A 225 -3.80 6.28 -16.63
N LYS A 226 -4.89 5.66 -16.17
CA LYS A 226 -6.00 6.32 -15.46
C LYS A 226 -5.58 6.93 -14.11
N TRP A 227 -4.46 6.47 -13.54
CA TRP A 227 -3.91 6.95 -12.27
C TRP A 227 -2.93 8.11 -12.43
N GLN A 228 -2.54 8.44 -13.67
CA GLN A 228 -1.60 9.53 -13.95
C GLN A 228 -2.13 10.86 -13.43
N GLY A 229 -1.33 11.56 -12.61
CA GLY A 229 -1.72 12.82 -11.99
C GLY A 229 -2.77 12.71 -10.87
N VAL A 230 -3.12 11.49 -10.45
CA VAL A 230 -4.08 11.24 -9.37
C VAL A 230 -3.37 11.04 -8.03
N VAL A 231 -2.34 10.21 -8.04
CA VAL A 231 -1.49 9.91 -6.88
C VAL A 231 -0.02 10.01 -7.29
N ASP A 232 0.86 10.10 -6.32
CA ASP A 232 2.30 10.13 -6.56
C ASP A 232 2.82 8.75 -6.98
N GLU A 233 2.22 7.68 -6.43
CA GLU A 233 2.63 6.32 -6.70
C GLU A 233 1.46 5.33 -6.63
N VAL A 234 1.40 4.41 -7.59
CA VAL A 234 0.51 3.24 -7.55
C VAL A 234 1.29 2.03 -7.07
N VAL A 235 0.86 1.45 -5.97
CA VAL A 235 1.39 0.20 -5.42
C VAL A 235 0.54 -0.96 -5.93
N LEU A 236 1.12 -1.75 -6.82
CA LEU A 236 0.47 -2.87 -7.48
C LEU A 236 0.44 -4.09 -6.56
N ARG A 237 -0.70 -4.36 -5.93
CA ARG A 237 -0.89 -5.56 -5.13
C ARG A 237 -1.14 -6.75 -6.06
N ALA A 238 -0.13 -7.58 -6.22
CA ALA A 238 -0.22 -8.75 -7.08
C ALA A 238 -1.26 -9.75 -6.57
N ILE A 239 -2.14 -10.17 -7.47
CA ILE A 239 -3.02 -11.31 -7.32
C ILE A 239 -2.71 -12.27 -8.47
N THR A 240 -2.13 -13.41 -8.16
CA THR A 240 -1.75 -14.45 -9.13
C THR A 240 -2.60 -15.70 -8.92
N GLY A 241 -2.46 -16.70 -9.76
CA GLY A 241 -3.22 -17.95 -9.65
C GLY A 241 -2.86 -18.76 -8.40
N THR A 242 -1.57 -18.96 -8.15
CA THR A 242 -1.04 -19.85 -7.12
C THR A 242 0.09 -19.25 -6.26
N ASP A 243 0.42 -17.98 -6.45
CA ASP A 243 1.49 -17.24 -5.76
C ASP A 243 2.89 -17.87 -5.93
N THR A 244 3.19 -18.43 -7.10
CA THR A 244 4.53 -18.93 -7.42
C THR A 244 5.50 -17.80 -7.79
N VAL A 245 6.80 -18.10 -7.78
CA VAL A 245 7.85 -17.16 -8.23
C VAL A 245 7.58 -16.73 -9.67
N ASP A 246 7.37 -17.70 -10.56
CA ASP A 246 7.18 -17.42 -11.99
C ASP A 246 5.98 -16.53 -12.28
N GLU A 247 4.84 -16.77 -11.61
CA GLU A 247 3.64 -15.94 -11.78
C GLU A 247 3.87 -14.50 -11.31
N ASN A 248 4.52 -14.32 -10.16
CA ASN A 248 4.78 -12.98 -9.64
C ASN A 248 5.83 -12.23 -10.47
N LEU A 249 6.88 -12.90 -10.93
CA LEU A 249 7.87 -12.31 -11.84
C LEU A 249 7.27 -12.00 -13.22
N ALA A 250 6.40 -12.86 -13.74
CA ALA A 250 5.69 -12.59 -14.99
C ALA A 250 4.82 -11.33 -14.88
N LEU A 251 4.08 -11.17 -13.77
CA LEU A 251 3.28 -9.97 -13.52
C LEU A 251 4.18 -8.73 -13.38
N LEU A 252 5.28 -8.80 -12.63
CA LEU A 252 6.25 -7.71 -12.47
C LEU A 252 6.79 -7.24 -13.82
N ARG A 253 7.20 -8.17 -14.68
CA ARG A 253 7.76 -7.89 -16.01
C ARG A 253 6.73 -7.34 -17.00
N ALA A 254 5.45 -7.63 -16.76
CA ALA A 254 4.33 -7.11 -17.53
C ALA A 254 3.99 -5.65 -17.18
N VAL A 255 4.44 -5.14 -16.03
CA VAL A 255 4.21 -3.75 -15.62
C VAL A 255 5.01 -2.82 -16.53
N PRO A 256 4.38 -1.76 -17.08
CA PRO A 256 5.11 -0.75 -17.85
C PRO A 256 6.25 -0.14 -17.04
N ARG A 257 7.43 -0.06 -17.62
CA ARG A 257 8.57 0.55 -16.93
C ARG A 257 8.26 2.02 -16.61
N PRO A 258 8.62 2.49 -15.41
CA PRO A 258 8.54 3.92 -15.11
C PRO A 258 9.32 4.66 -16.20
N THR A 259 8.68 5.59 -16.90
CA THR A 259 9.40 6.50 -17.78
C THR A 259 10.41 7.23 -16.91
N SER A 260 11.69 7.05 -17.16
CA SER A 260 12.76 7.79 -16.51
C SER A 260 12.53 9.27 -16.81
N GLY A 261 11.85 9.96 -15.87
CA GLY A 261 11.82 11.40 -15.88
C GLY A 261 13.26 11.87 -15.71
N ALA A 262 13.75 12.67 -16.66
CA ALA A 262 15.03 13.32 -16.52
C ALA A 262 15.09 14.02 -15.13
N PRO A 263 16.23 13.98 -14.44
CA PRO A 263 16.37 14.67 -13.17
C PRO A 263 16.12 16.16 -13.40
N ARG A 264 15.17 16.72 -12.64
CA ARG A 264 14.97 18.17 -12.55
C ARG A 264 15.96 18.72 -11.52
#